data_b283947101da7660edb3a7542493411e
#
_entry.id   b283947101da7660edb3a7542493411e
#
_cell.length_a   1.000
_cell.length_b   1.000
_cell.length_c   1.000
_cell.angle_alpha   90.00
_cell.angle_beta   90.00
_cell.angle_gamma   90.00
#
_symmetry.space_group_name_H-M   'P 1'
#
loop_
_entity.id
_entity.type
_entity.pdbx_description
1 polymer ?
#
loop_
_entity_poly.entity_id
_entity_poly.type
_entity_poly.pdbx_seq_one_letter_code
_entity_poly.pdbx_strand_id
1 'polypeptide(L)'
;VSVTGSEFVETSHGITVKADLKIEDVKDFNDADMLLLPGGMPGSTNLNEHEGVRQAVIAQHKAGKRVGAICAAPMVLASTGILDGKKATCSPGFERYFGANTEYTGELFQEDGNVITGEGPAATLPYAYKILSYFVGDEKVAQLQKGMQYAHLMESKH
;
A
#
# COMPACT_ATOMS: atom_id res chain seq x y z
N VAL A 1 3.05 3.84 11.70
CA VAL A 1 4.39 3.44 12.22
C VAL A 1 5.46 4.17 11.45
N SER A 2 6.39 4.82 12.13
CA SER A 2 7.58 5.46 11.54
C SER A 2 8.73 4.46 11.44
N VAL A 3 9.55 4.61 10.40
CA VAL A 3 10.78 3.83 10.20
C VAL A 3 12.04 4.72 10.20
N THR A 4 11.90 5.98 10.69
CA THR A 4 12.98 6.98 10.66
C THR A 4 13.72 7.11 11.99
N GLY A 5 13.41 6.29 12.98
CA GLY A 5 13.90 6.43 14.35
C GLY A 5 13.25 7.56 15.16
N SER A 6 12.33 8.33 14.55
CA SER A 6 11.59 9.43 15.17
C SER A 6 10.09 9.20 15.00
N GLU A 7 9.28 9.63 15.99
CA GLU A 7 7.82 9.71 15.83
C GLU A 7 7.41 10.79 14.82
N PHE A 8 8.25 11.80 14.60
CA PHE A 8 7.98 12.87 13.65
C PHE A 8 8.67 12.57 12.33
N VAL A 9 7.86 12.47 11.28
CA VAL A 9 8.30 12.17 9.91
C VAL A 9 8.03 13.38 9.04
N GLU A 10 9.07 13.95 8.47
CA GLU A 10 8.95 14.99 7.46
C GLU A 10 8.69 14.34 6.10
N THR A 11 7.61 14.76 5.44
CA THR A 11 7.26 14.30 4.10
C THR A 11 8.11 15.01 3.04
N SER A 12 8.11 14.48 1.82
CA SER A 12 8.83 15.07 0.67
C SER A 12 8.40 16.51 0.32
N HIS A 13 7.29 16.98 0.88
CA HIS A 13 6.76 18.33 0.66
C HIS A 13 6.81 19.20 1.92
N GLY A 14 7.65 18.87 2.90
CA GLY A 14 7.88 19.67 4.10
C GLY A 14 6.76 19.65 5.14
N ILE A 15 5.82 18.72 5.04
CA ILE A 15 4.80 18.54 6.07
C ILE A 15 5.31 17.53 7.09
N THR A 16 5.24 17.88 8.37
CA THR A 16 5.58 16.95 9.44
C THR A 16 4.35 16.20 9.94
N VAL A 17 4.43 14.87 9.93
CA VAL A 17 3.39 13.99 10.45
C VAL A 17 3.92 13.28 11.68
N LYS A 18 3.12 13.24 12.75
CA LYS A 18 3.42 12.42 13.93
C LYS A 18 2.88 11.00 13.71
N ALA A 19 3.77 10.02 13.78
CA ALA A 19 3.40 8.61 13.81
C ALA A 19 2.97 8.19 15.22
N ASP A 20 2.07 7.23 15.32
CA ASP A 20 1.63 6.68 16.61
C ASP A 20 2.71 5.82 17.27
N LEU A 21 3.54 5.15 16.44
CA LEU A 21 4.60 4.24 16.88
C LEU A 21 5.84 4.40 16.01
N LYS A 22 6.99 4.05 16.56
CA LYS A 22 8.21 3.75 15.80
C LYS A 22 8.32 2.25 15.56
N ILE A 23 8.93 1.84 14.47
CA ILE A 23 9.09 0.41 14.17
C ILE A 23 9.93 -0.32 15.23
N GLU A 24 10.88 0.39 15.84
CA GLU A 24 11.74 -0.14 16.92
C GLU A 24 10.96 -0.47 18.20
N ASP A 25 9.80 0.15 18.38
CA ASP A 25 8.91 -0.08 19.53
C ASP A 25 7.90 -1.22 19.28
N VAL A 26 7.83 -1.72 18.04
CA VAL A 26 6.93 -2.81 17.63
C VAL A 26 7.66 -4.14 17.71
N LYS A 27 7.25 -4.99 18.63
CA LYS A 27 7.85 -6.32 18.79
C LYS A 27 7.61 -7.22 17.57
N ASP A 28 6.39 -7.24 17.08
CA ASP A 28 5.94 -7.94 15.89
C ASP A 28 4.62 -7.32 15.38
N PHE A 29 4.15 -7.77 14.23
CA PHE A 29 2.90 -7.32 13.63
C PHE A 29 1.83 -8.42 13.65
N ASN A 30 1.90 -9.35 14.58
CA ASN A 30 0.99 -10.50 14.65
C ASN A 30 -0.47 -10.11 14.92
N ASP A 31 -0.72 -8.96 15.52
CA ASP A 31 -2.05 -8.38 15.76
C ASP A 31 -2.55 -7.49 14.62
N ALA A 32 -1.70 -7.18 13.64
CA ALA A 32 -2.11 -6.40 12.47
C ALA A 32 -2.95 -7.25 11.51
N ASP A 33 -4.10 -6.75 11.09
CA ASP A 33 -4.92 -7.38 10.07
C ASP A 33 -4.33 -7.18 8.67
N MET A 34 -3.68 -6.06 8.43
CA MET A 34 -3.07 -5.70 7.17
C MET A 34 -1.87 -4.77 7.35
N LEU A 35 -0.83 -4.95 6.54
CA LEU A 35 0.26 -3.99 6.41
C LEU A 35 0.13 -3.23 5.10
N LEU A 36 0.19 -1.89 5.18
CA LEU A 36 0.10 -0.99 4.03
C LEU A 36 1.37 -0.15 3.92
N LEU A 37 1.98 -0.16 2.75
CA LEU A 37 3.16 0.63 2.43
C LEU A 37 2.74 1.85 1.60
N PRO A 38 2.91 3.07 2.12
CA PRO A 38 2.65 4.30 1.36
C PRO A 38 3.72 4.52 0.30
N GLY A 39 3.33 5.18 -0.77
CA GLY A 39 4.22 5.57 -1.85
C GLY A 39 5.00 6.85 -1.55
N GLY A 40 5.54 7.43 -2.62
CA GLY A 40 6.36 8.64 -2.61
C GLY A 40 7.85 8.35 -2.48
N MET A 41 8.66 9.24 -3.04
CA MET A 41 10.11 9.16 -2.99
C MET A 41 10.65 10.31 -2.12
N PRO A 42 11.69 10.11 -1.31
CA PRO A 42 12.48 8.88 -1.16
C PRO A 42 11.86 7.85 -0.18
N GLY A 43 10.65 8.07 0.34
CA GLY A 43 10.03 7.21 1.35
C GLY A 43 9.99 5.73 0.95
N SER A 44 9.62 5.42 -0.30
CA SER A 44 9.59 4.02 -0.78
C SER A 44 10.98 3.38 -0.84
N THR A 45 12.03 4.14 -1.15
CA THR A 45 13.41 3.65 -1.07
C THR A 45 13.79 3.36 0.39
N ASN A 46 13.48 4.26 1.31
CA ASN A 46 13.76 4.07 2.73
C ASN A 46 13.04 2.83 3.28
N LEU A 47 11.76 2.61 2.90
CA LEU A 47 11.02 1.40 3.27
C LEU A 47 11.67 0.14 2.67
N ASN A 48 12.14 0.21 1.43
CA ASN A 48 12.77 -0.91 0.74
C ASN A 48 14.14 -1.29 1.35
N GLU A 49 14.88 -0.32 1.85
CA GLU A 49 16.18 -0.53 2.49
C GLU A 49 16.05 -0.95 3.96
N HIS A 50 14.89 -0.72 4.58
CA HIS A 50 14.67 -1.01 5.98
C HIS A 50 14.36 -2.50 6.19
N GLU A 51 15.33 -3.26 6.75
CA GLU A 51 15.20 -4.70 6.94
C GLU A 51 13.97 -5.10 7.77
N GLY A 52 13.66 -4.36 8.84
CA GLY A 52 12.47 -4.63 9.67
C GLY A 52 11.15 -4.52 8.88
N VAL A 53 11.04 -3.58 7.93
CA VAL A 53 9.87 -3.49 7.03
C VAL A 53 9.79 -4.70 6.12
N ARG A 54 10.91 -5.07 5.50
CA ARG A 54 10.98 -6.23 4.59
C ARG A 54 10.58 -7.52 5.31
N GLN A 55 11.11 -7.75 6.51
CA GLN A 55 10.76 -8.91 7.32
C GLN A 55 9.29 -8.89 7.75
N ALA A 56 8.75 -7.73 8.14
CA ALA A 56 7.35 -7.60 8.54
C ALA A 56 6.40 -7.94 7.39
N VAL A 57 6.61 -7.42 6.18
CA VAL A 57 5.74 -7.73 5.03
C VAL A 57 5.87 -9.19 4.58
N ILE A 58 7.07 -9.78 4.63
CA ILE A 58 7.27 -11.20 4.35
C ILE A 58 6.52 -12.07 5.36
N ALA A 59 6.66 -11.78 6.65
CA ALA A 59 5.99 -12.53 7.72
C ALA A 59 4.46 -12.42 7.59
N GLN A 60 3.93 -11.22 7.38
CA GLN A 60 2.51 -10.96 7.18
C GLN A 60 1.95 -11.74 5.99
N HIS A 61 2.64 -11.67 4.85
CA HIS A 61 2.25 -12.39 3.63
C HIS A 61 2.27 -13.91 3.84
N LYS A 62 3.33 -14.47 4.44
CA LYS A 62 3.43 -15.90 4.74
C LYS A 62 2.38 -16.40 5.73
N ALA A 63 1.95 -15.55 6.64
CA ALA A 63 0.85 -15.85 7.57
C ALA A 63 -0.54 -15.84 6.89
N GLY A 64 -0.61 -15.60 5.58
CA GLY A 64 -1.86 -15.50 4.83
C GLY A 64 -2.62 -14.19 5.08
N LYS A 65 -2.04 -13.26 5.83
CA LYS A 65 -2.60 -11.94 6.09
C LYS A 65 -2.33 -10.98 4.94
N ARG A 66 -3.14 -9.94 4.85
CA ARG A 66 -3.07 -9.00 3.74
C ARG A 66 -1.88 -8.06 3.82
N VAL A 67 -1.28 -7.81 2.67
CA VAL A 67 -0.27 -6.76 2.46
C VAL A 67 -0.68 -5.88 1.28
N GLY A 68 -0.41 -4.59 1.39
CA GLY A 68 -0.72 -3.65 0.32
C GLY A 68 0.38 -2.62 0.13
N ALA A 69 0.48 -2.10 -1.09
CA ALA A 69 1.42 -1.05 -1.44
C ALA A 69 0.84 -0.18 -2.57
N ILE A 70 1.12 1.12 -2.56
CA ILE A 70 0.61 2.04 -3.58
C ILE A 70 1.73 2.91 -4.17
N CYS A 71 1.56 3.33 -5.41
CA CYS A 71 2.44 4.25 -6.13
C CYS A 71 3.84 3.66 -6.36
N ALA A 72 4.89 4.19 -5.73
CA ALA A 72 6.24 3.63 -5.80
C ALA A 72 6.47 2.42 -4.88
N ALA A 73 5.67 2.28 -3.81
CA ALA A 73 5.91 1.26 -2.78
C ALA A 73 5.75 -0.20 -3.23
N PRO A 74 5.03 -0.58 -4.31
CA PRO A 74 5.05 -1.95 -4.80
C PRO A 74 6.45 -2.49 -5.11
N MET A 75 7.45 -1.62 -5.34
CA MET A 75 8.85 -2.02 -5.45
C MET A 75 9.37 -2.77 -4.21
N VAL A 76 8.86 -2.44 -3.03
CA VAL A 76 9.22 -3.12 -1.77
C VAL A 76 8.70 -4.55 -1.77
N LEU A 77 7.45 -4.76 -2.18
CA LEU A 77 6.87 -6.10 -2.29
C LEU A 77 7.58 -6.92 -3.37
N ALA A 78 7.94 -6.28 -4.50
CA ALA A 78 8.71 -6.93 -5.56
C ALA A 78 10.09 -7.39 -5.05
N SER A 79 10.82 -6.54 -4.35
CA SER A 79 12.16 -6.84 -3.83
C SER A 79 12.18 -7.97 -2.80
N THR A 80 11.03 -8.26 -2.18
CA THR A 80 10.86 -9.37 -1.22
C THR A 80 10.37 -10.66 -1.87
N GLY A 81 10.15 -10.68 -3.19
CA GLY A 81 9.61 -11.84 -3.92
C GLY A 81 8.10 -12.07 -3.75
N ILE A 82 7.41 -11.18 -3.01
CA ILE A 82 5.96 -11.32 -2.76
C ILE A 82 5.14 -11.21 -4.04
N LEU A 83 5.64 -10.46 -5.04
CA LEU A 83 4.95 -10.28 -6.32
C LEU A 83 5.26 -11.38 -7.35
N ASP A 84 6.14 -12.32 -7.08
CA ASP A 84 6.48 -13.39 -8.03
C ASP A 84 5.25 -14.23 -8.37
N GLY A 85 4.97 -14.37 -9.67
CA GLY A 85 3.81 -15.09 -10.19
C GLY A 85 2.46 -14.37 -10.01
N LYS A 86 2.47 -13.09 -9.63
CA LYS A 86 1.27 -12.30 -9.38
C LYS A 86 1.05 -11.20 -10.41
N LYS A 87 -0.21 -10.76 -10.47
CA LYS A 87 -0.60 -9.51 -11.11
C LYS A 87 -0.44 -8.36 -10.12
N ALA A 88 0.13 -7.25 -10.58
CA ALA A 88 0.36 -6.08 -9.76
C ALA A 88 0.31 -4.78 -10.59
N THR A 89 0.05 -3.68 -9.92
CA THR A 89 0.16 -2.33 -10.50
C THR A 89 1.05 -1.45 -9.62
N CYS A 90 1.57 -0.38 -10.19
CA CYS A 90 2.36 0.63 -9.51
C CYS A 90 2.32 1.93 -10.33
N SER A 91 2.95 2.98 -9.81
CA SER A 91 3.12 4.21 -10.59
C SER A 91 3.95 3.94 -11.84
N PRO A 92 3.56 4.50 -13.02
CA PRO A 92 4.27 4.30 -14.27
C PRO A 92 5.78 4.57 -14.13
N GLY A 93 6.59 3.64 -14.66
CA GLY A 93 8.04 3.65 -14.55
C GLY A 93 8.60 2.88 -13.34
N PHE A 94 7.77 2.52 -12.34
CA PHE A 94 8.20 1.70 -11.21
C PHE A 94 8.03 0.19 -11.47
N GLU A 95 7.32 -0.22 -12.51
CA GLU A 95 7.24 -1.60 -12.98
C GLU A 95 8.61 -2.21 -13.31
N ARG A 96 9.61 -1.38 -13.59
CA ARG A 96 11.01 -1.81 -13.78
C ARG A 96 11.62 -2.55 -12.59
N TYR A 97 11.03 -2.40 -11.40
CA TYR A 97 11.43 -3.12 -10.19
C TYR A 97 10.74 -4.47 -10.04
N PHE A 98 9.76 -4.77 -10.89
CA PHE A 98 9.06 -6.05 -10.86
C PHE A 98 9.94 -7.16 -11.44
N GLY A 99 9.83 -8.34 -10.83
CA GLY A 99 10.49 -9.54 -11.36
C GLY A 99 9.88 -10.00 -12.70
N ALA A 100 10.63 -10.80 -13.44
CA ALA A 100 10.20 -11.30 -14.75
C ALA A 100 8.87 -12.10 -14.71
N ASN A 101 8.51 -12.62 -13.54
CA ASN A 101 7.29 -13.39 -13.32
C ASN A 101 6.12 -12.55 -12.77
N THR A 102 6.26 -11.24 -12.63
CA THR A 102 5.19 -10.35 -12.18
C THR A 102 4.53 -9.71 -13.39
N GLU A 103 3.22 -9.86 -13.52
CA GLU A 103 2.43 -9.23 -14.58
C GLU A 103 2.04 -7.80 -14.17
N TYR A 104 2.60 -6.79 -14.83
CA TYR A 104 2.18 -5.39 -14.64
C TYR A 104 0.88 -5.13 -15.38
N THR A 105 -0.16 -4.68 -14.66
CA THR A 105 -1.50 -4.50 -15.23
C THR A 105 -1.80 -3.07 -15.66
N GLY A 106 -1.20 -2.06 -15.02
CA GLY A 106 -1.54 -0.64 -15.27
C GLY A 106 -2.95 -0.25 -14.80
N GLU A 107 -3.60 -1.07 -14.00
CA GLU A 107 -4.92 -0.79 -13.43
C GLU A 107 -4.82 0.18 -12.24
N LEU A 108 -5.91 0.90 -11.91
CA LEU A 108 -5.94 1.80 -10.74
C LEU A 108 -5.55 1.07 -9.45
N PHE A 109 -5.98 -0.16 -9.30
CA PHE A 109 -5.50 -1.09 -8.28
C PHE A 109 -5.61 -2.53 -8.80
N GLN A 110 -4.77 -3.40 -8.27
CA GLN A 110 -4.75 -4.82 -8.59
C GLN A 110 -4.73 -5.64 -7.31
N GLU A 111 -5.65 -6.58 -7.20
CA GLU A 111 -5.68 -7.60 -6.15
C GLU A 111 -5.24 -8.94 -6.73
N ASP A 112 -4.37 -9.65 -6.00
CA ASP A 112 -3.97 -11.02 -6.31
C ASP A 112 -3.68 -11.79 -5.01
N GLY A 113 -4.60 -12.66 -4.64
CA GLY A 113 -4.55 -13.40 -3.38
C GLY A 113 -4.67 -12.46 -2.17
N ASN A 114 -3.68 -12.48 -1.29
CA ASN A 114 -3.61 -11.60 -0.11
C ASN A 114 -2.80 -10.31 -0.35
N VAL A 115 -2.50 -9.99 -1.61
CA VAL A 115 -1.76 -8.79 -2.01
C VAL A 115 -2.69 -7.82 -2.73
N ILE A 116 -2.59 -6.52 -2.42
CA ILE A 116 -3.23 -5.45 -3.18
C ILE A 116 -2.21 -4.36 -3.49
N THR A 117 -2.12 -3.96 -4.75
CA THR A 117 -1.29 -2.85 -5.18
C THR A 117 -2.12 -1.74 -5.80
N GLY A 118 -1.68 -0.49 -5.70
CA GLY A 118 -2.36 0.68 -6.24
C GLY A 118 -1.42 1.52 -7.12
N GLU A 119 -1.99 2.15 -8.15
CA GLU A 119 -1.23 2.87 -9.16
C GLU A 119 -0.58 4.14 -8.60
N GLY A 120 -1.37 5.01 -7.96
CA GLY A 120 -0.83 6.29 -7.51
C GLY A 120 -1.86 7.18 -6.79
N PRO A 121 -1.56 8.47 -6.60
CA PRO A 121 -2.39 9.37 -5.80
C PRO A 121 -3.84 9.44 -6.26
N ALA A 122 -4.09 9.51 -7.57
CA ALA A 122 -5.44 9.56 -8.14
C ALA A 122 -6.24 8.27 -7.89
N ALA A 123 -5.56 7.13 -7.76
CA ALA A 123 -6.16 5.84 -7.48
C ALA A 123 -6.43 5.60 -5.97
N THR A 124 -6.08 6.55 -5.10
CA THR A 124 -6.17 6.35 -3.63
C THR A 124 -7.58 5.99 -3.17
N LEU A 125 -8.62 6.67 -3.67
CA LEU A 125 -9.99 6.39 -3.25
C LEU A 125 -10.47 4.99 -3.66
N PRO A 126 -10.42 4.57 -4.94
CA PRO A 126 -10.82 3.21 -5.29
C PRO A 126 -9.98 2.14 -4.58
N TYR A 127 -8.67 2.35 -4.43
CA TYR A 127 -7.79 1.47 -3.67
C TYR A 127 -8.21 1.35 -2.20
N ALA A 128 -8.47 2.49 -1.53
CA ALA A 128 -8.90 2.52 -0.13
C ALA A 128 -10.29 1.88 0.07
N TYR A 129 -11.24 2.11 -0.83
CA TYR A 129 -12.56 1.47 -0.77
C TYR A 129 -12.46 -0.05 -0.91
N LYS A 130 -11.59 -0.53 -1.81
CA LYS A 130 -11.36 -1.97 -1.93
C LYS A 130 -10.76 -2.56 -0.65
N ILE A 131 -9.79 -1.89 -0.03
CA ILE A 131 -9.22 -2.32 1.25
C ILE A 131 -10.31 -2.31 2.34
N LEU A 132 -11.10 -1.26 2.42
CA LEU A 132 -12.15 -1.14 3.42
C LEU A 132 -13.17 -2.28 3.30
N SER A 133 -13.47 -2.72 2.07
CA SER A 133 -14.44 -3.79 1.84
C SER A 133 -14.04 -5.11 2.49
N TYR A 134 -12.75 -5.36 2.69
CA TYR A 134 -12.27 -6.56 3.39
C TYR A 134 -12.68 -6.62 4.88
N PHE A 135 -12.88 -5.46 5.49
CA PHE A 135 -13.14 -5.34 6.93
C PHE A 135 -14.60 -5.08 7.27
N VAL A 136 -15.29 -4.33 6.41
CA VAL A 136 -16.67 -3.90 6.73
C VAL A 136 -17.73 -4.36 5.73
N GLY A 137 -17.31 -4.96 4.62
CA GLY A 137 -18.18 -5.41 3.52
C GLY A 137 -18.62 -4.30 2.58
N ASP A 138 -19.08 -4.70 1.40
CA ASP A 138 -19.36 -3.77 0.29
C ASP A 138 -20.53 -2.82 0.58
N GLU A 139 -21.52 -3.23 1.37
CA GLU A 139 -22.66 -2.38 1.72
C GLU A 139 -22.23 -1.12 2.48
N LYS A 140 -21.37 -1.28 3.51
CA LYS A 140 -20.84 -0.15 4.27
C LYS A 140 -19.92 0.74 3.43
N VAL A 141 -19.15 0.13 2.53
CA VAL A 141 -18.33 0.89 1.56
C VAL A 141 -19.24 1.74 0.66
N ALA A 142 -20.31 1.18 0.12
CA ALA A 142 -21.26 1.93 -0.71
C ALA A 142 -21.92 3.10 0.05
N GLN A 143 -22.26 2.90 1.33
CA GLN A 143 -22.77 3.97 2.18
C GLN A 143 -21.75 5.10 2.36
N LEU A 144 -20.48 4.76 2.59
CA LEU A 144 -19.40 5.75 2.70
C LEU A 144 -19.19 6.49 1.38
N GLN A 145 -19.12 5.77 0.25
CA GLN A 145 -18.98 6.36 -1.09
C GLN A 145 -20.10 7.37 -1.37
N LYS A 146 -21.34 7.04 -1.00
CA LYS A 146 -22.47 7.98 -1.11
C LYS A 146 -22.28 9.22 -0.24
N GLY A 147 -21.84 9.04 1.01
CA GLY A 147 -21.57 10.16 1.93
C GLY A 147 -20.44 11.08 1.43
N MET A 148 -19.44 10.52 0.77
CA MET A 148 -18.31 11.24 0.18
C MET A 148 -18.60 11.80 -1.23
N GLN A 149 -19.80 11.64 -1.76
CA GLN A 149 -20.18 12.06 -3.13
C GLN A 149 -19.32 11.43 -4.23
N TYR A 150 -18.76 10.23 -3.97
CA TYR A 150 -17.81 9.59 -4.88
C TYR A 150 -18.44 9.26 -6.24
N ALA A 151 -19.68 8.77 -6.26
CA ALA A 151 -20.40 8.51 -7.51
C ALA A 151 -20.55 9.78 -8.36
N HIS A 152 -20.89 10.93 -7.72
CA HIS A 152 -20.98 12.22 -8.40
C HIS A 152 -19.64 12.62 -9.04
N LEU A 153 -18.53 12.43 -8.33
CA LEU A 153 -17.19 12.67 -8.89
C LEU A 153 -16.94 11.81 -10.14
N MET A 154 -17.27 10.51 -10.08
CA MET A 154 -17.02 9.56 -11.16
C MET A 154 -17.92 9.79 -12.38
N GLU A 155 -19.11 10.33 -12.20
CA GLU A 155 -20.07 10.61 -13.26
C GLU A 155 -19.90 12.01 -13.87
N SER A 156 -19.21 12.92 -13.17
CA SER A 156 -18.97 14.29 -13.64
C SER A 156 -18.05 14.28 -14.85
N LYS A 157 -18.59 14.73 -15.98
CA LYS A 157 -17.80 14.99 -17.21
C LYS A 157 -17.28 16.42 -17.10
N HIS A 158 -15.99 16.56 -16.93
CA HIS A 158 -15.30 17.87 -16.98
C HIS A 158 -14.72 18.11 -18.36
#